data_758deb9964aec28cde812d6ac227abe7
#
_entry.id   758deb9964aec28cde812d6ac227abe7
#
_cell.length_a   1.000
_cell.length_b   1.000
_cell.length_c   1.000
_cell.angle_alpha   90.00
_cell.angle_beta   90.00
_cell.angle_gamma   90.00
#
_symmetry.space_group_name_H-M   'P 1'
#
loop_
_entity.id
_entity.type
_entity.pdbx_description
1 polymer ?
#
loop_
_entity_poly.entity_id
_entity_poly.type
_entity_poly.pdbx_seq_one_letter_code
_entity_poly.pdbx_strand_id
1 'polypeptide(L)'
;LPVVEPSDNGDSVRGTIDVLDVRFGSLWTNISREMFLHLGVKHGQRVEISIENETRTLYKNILVYAKSFADVYVGEPLVYVNSLDCMAVAINQGSFAKAYNIGTGNKWRITMRKAPRIIYED
;
A
#
# COMPACT_ATOMS: atom_id res chain seq x y z
N LEU A 1 -19.96 -8.78 -11.88
CA LEU A 1 -19.64 -8.16 -10.59
C LEU A 1 -19.23 -6.70 -10.79
N PRO A 2 -19.68 -5.81 -9.91
CA PRO A 2 -19.30 -4.41 -10.05
C PRO A 2 -17.79 -4.23 -9.83
N VAL A 3 -17.18 -3.47 -10.71
CA VAL A 3 -15.79 -3.05 -10.55
C VAL A 3 -15.76 -1.85 -9.63
N VAL A 4 -14.92 -1.89 -8.61
CA VAL A 4 -14.72 -0.76 -7.71
C VAL A 4 -13.57 0.07 -8.23
N GLU A 5 -13.88 1.28 -8.67
CA GLU A 5 -12.86 2.21 -9.15
C GLU A 5 -12.10 2.83 -7.97
N PRO A 6 -10.80 3.07 -8.13
CA PRO A 6 -10.06 3.79 -7.10
C PRO A 6 -10.51 5.24 -7.00
N SER A 7 -10.39 5.83 -5.82
CA SER A 7 -10.80 7.22 -5.59
C SER A 7 -9.65 8.03 -5.01
N ASP A 8 -9.60 9.31 -5.40
CA ASP A 8 -8.64 10.29 -4.91
C ASP A 8 -9.40 11.38 -4.17
N ASN A 9 -9.15 11.52 -2.87
CA ASN A 9 -9.81 12.51 -2.01
C ASN A 9 -8.92 13.72 -1.72
N GLY A 10 -7.83 13.88 -2.47
CA GLY A 10 -6.89 14.98 -2.28
C GLY A 10 -5.76 14.62 -1.32
N ASP A 11 -6.08 14.26 -0.09
CA ASP A 11 -5.10 13.89 0.94
C ASP A 11 -4.95 12.38 1.12
N SER A 12 -5.79 11.59 0.45
CA SER A 12 -5.69 10.14 0.46
C SER A 12 -6.17 9.56 -0.86
N VAL A 13 -5.67 8.37 -1.19
CA VAL A 13 -6.18 7.57 -2.31
C VAL A 13 -6.64 6.22 -1.77
N ARG A 14 -7.70 5.69 -2.32
CA ARG A 14 -8.32 4.45 -1.87
C ARG A 14 -8.64 3.56 -3.04
N GLY A 15 -8.35 2.28 -2.89
CA GLY A 15 -8.63 1.29 -3.92
C GLY A 15 -8.88 -0.07 -3.34
N THR A 16 -8.76 -1.08 -4.20
CA THR A 16 -8.95 -2.49 -3.84
C THR A 16 -7.65 -3.25 -3.99
N ILE A 17 -7.60 -4.42 -3.34
CA ILE A 17 -6.49 -5.37 -3.50
C ILE A 17 -6.93 -6.37 -4.57
N ASP A 18 -6.31 -6.28 -5.74
CA ASP A 18 -6.72 -7.06 -6.91
C ASP A 18 -5.99 -8.38 -7.05
N VAL A 19 -4.72 -8.42 -6.68
CA VAL A 19 -3.86 -9.59 -6.89
C VAL A 19 -2.98 -9.80 -5.65
N LEU A 20 -2.84 -11.07 -5.25
CA LEU A 20 -1.79 -11.51 -4.34
C LEU A 20 -0.71 -12.16 -5.18
N ASP A 21 0.47 -11.54 -5.24
CA ASP A 21 1.60 -12.13 -5.96
C ASP A 21 2.13 -13.31 -5.15
N VAL A 22 1.84 -14.52 -5.62
CA VAL A 22 2.17 -15.75 -4.88
C VAL A 22 3.67 -15.96 -4.73
N ARG A 23 4.49 -15.42 -5.62
CA ARG A 23 5.95 -15.57 -5.57
C ARG A 23 6.58 -14.81 -4.41
N PHE A 24 6.06 -13.60 -4.13
CA PHE A 24 6.64 -12.70 -3.14
C PHE A 24 5.66 -12.34 -2.03
N GLY A 25 4.38 -12.79 -2.12
CA GLY A 25 3.37 -12.44 -1.14
C GLY A 25 2.97 -10.98 -1.13
N SER A 26 3.24 -10.27 -2.21
CA SER A 26 2.93 -8.84 -2.35
C SER A 26 1.45 -8.63 -2.64
N LEU A 27 0.92 -7.49 -2.18
CA LEU A 27 -0.45 -7.07 -2.47
C LEU A 27 -0.41 -6.06 -3.63
N TRP A 28 -1.09 -6.38 -4.73
CA TRP A 28 -1.21 -5.48 -5.87
C TRP A 28 -2.56 -4.80 -5.83
N THR A 29 -2.56 -3.47 -5.91
CA THR A 29 -3.77 -2.66 -5.82
C THR A 29 -4.20 -2.15 -7.19
N ASN A 30 -5.41 -1.60 -7.26
CA ASN A 30 -5.87 -0.89 -8.46
C ASN A 30 -5.59 0.62 -8.42
N ILE A 31 -4.79 1.08 -7.46
CA ILE A 31 -4.36 2.47 -7.38
C ILE A 31 -3.20 2.67 -8.35
N SER A 32 -3.38 3.53 -9.35
CA SER A 32 -2.31 3.82 -10.30
C SER A 32 -1.19 4.65 -9.66
N ARG A 33 0.02 4.53 -10.22
CA ARG A 33 1.14 5.37 -9.81
C ARG A 33 0.80 6.85 -9.95
N GLU A 34 0.13 7.22 -11.04
CA GLU A 34 -0.27 8.61 -11.30
C GLU A 34 -1.18 9.14 -10.18
N MET A 35 -2.19 8.36 -9.79
CA MET A 35 -3.09 8.74 -8.69
C MET A 35 -2.33 8.89 -7.38
N PHE A 36 -1.43 7.97 -7.10
CA PHE A 36 -0.62 8.01 -5.88
C PHE A 36 0.28 9.25 -5.83
N LEU A 37 0.85 9.66 -6.97
CA LEU A 37 1.73 10.84 -7.03
C LEU A 37 1.02 12.14 -6.65
N HIS A 38 -0.31 12.19 -6.77
CA HIS A 38 -1.08 13.36 -6.34
C HIS A 38 -0.99 13.60 -4.83
N LEU A 39 -0.61 12.59 -4.05
CA LEU A 39 -0.39 12.76 -2.60
C LEU A 39 0.86 13.57 -2.30
N GLY A 40 1.75 13.76 -3.26
CA GLY A 40 3.00 14.48 -3.06
C GLY A 40 4.06 13.66 -2.32
N VAL A 41 3.96 12.35 -2.31
CA VAL A 41 4.95 11.46 -1.69
C VAL A 41 6.03 11.14 -2.70
N LYS A 42 7.29 11.31 -2.30
CA LYS A 42 8.47 10.99 -3.11
C LYS A 42 9.16 9.75 -2.58
N HIS A 43 9.97 9.10 -3.42
CA HIS A 43 10.77 7.96 -3.00
C HIS A 43 11.59 8.29 -1.75
N GLY A 44 11.58 7.37 -0.79
CA GLY A 44 12.21 7.55 0.51
C GLY A 44 11.32 8.17 1.58
N GLN A 45 10.21 8.77 1.19
CA GLN A 45 9.25 9.32 2.13
C GLN A 45 8.26 8.25 2.59
N ARG A 46 7.49 8.57 3.62
CA ARG A 46 6.61 7.61 4.28
C ARG A 46 5.16 7.80 3.90
N VAL A 47 4.45 6.69 3.86
CA VAL A 47 3.05 6.59 3.48
C VAL A 47 2.32 5.84 4.57
N GLU A 48 1.18 6.35 5.03
CA GLU A 48 0.29 5.60 5.91
C GLU A 48 -0.57 4.67 5.07
N ILE A 49 -0.52 3.39 5.39
CA ILE A 49 -1.29 2.34 4.72
C ILE A 49 -2.31 1.80 5.68
N SER A 50 -3.57 1.74 5.25
CA SER A 50 -4.66 1.13 5.99
C SER A 50 -5.34 0.10 5.10
N ILE A 51 -5.48 -1.13 5.58
CA ILE A 51 -6.13 -2.22 4.85
C ILE A 51 -7.31 -2.70 5.69
N GLU A 52 -8.48 -2.73 5.07
CA GLU A 52 -9.71 -3.12 5.74
C GLU A 52 -10.56 -4.03 4.86
N ASN A 53 -11.36 -4.87 5.51
CA ASN A 53 -12.42 -5.61 4.84
C ASN A 53 -13.78 -5.06 5.30
N GLU A 54 -14.87 -5.78 5.01
CA GLU A 54 -16.21 -5.32 5.38
C GLU A 54 -16.43 -5.16 6.89
N THR A 55 -15.64 -5.87 7.70
CA THR A 55 -15.89 -5.98 9.14
C THR A 55 -14.92 -5.20 10.00
N ARG A 56 -13.69 -5.02 9.54
CA ARG A 56 -12.65 -4.39 10.38
C ARG A 56 -11.43 -3.94 9.58
N THR A 57 -10.59 -3.13 10.24
CA THR A 57 -9.25 -2.80 9.78
C THR A 57 -8.31 -3.93 10.19
N LEU A 58 -7.63 -4.55 9.22
CA LEU A 58 -6.69 -5.64 9.46
C LEU A 58 -5.25 -5.19 9.58
N TYR A 59 -4.94 -4.03 9.00
CA TYR A 59 -3.57 -3.51 8.99
C TYR A 59 -3.59 -1.99 8.93
N LYS A 60 -2.76 -1.36 9.73
CA LYS A 60 -2.54 0.08 9.67
C LYS A 60 -1.12 0.37 10.13
N ASN A 61 -0.31 0.95 9.25
CA ASN A 61 1.08 1.24 9.56
C ASN A 61 1.63 2.30 8.60
N ILE A 62 2.81 2.78 8.91
CA ILE A 62 3.53 3.76 8.10
C ILE A 62 4.69 3.03 7.42
N LEU A 63 4.71 3.07 6.09
CA LEU A 63 5.66 2.36 5.24
C LEU A 63 6.46 3.34 4.42
N VAL A 64 7.64 2.90 3.97
CA VAL A 64 8.49 3.69 3.07
C VAL A 64 8.04 3.46 1.63
N TYR A 65 7.91 4.54 0.85
CA TYR A 65 7.75 4.46 -0.59
C TYR A 65 9.14 4.26 -1.21
N ALA A 66 9.39 3.06 -1.71
CA ALA A 66 10.71 2.63 -2.15
C ALA A 66 10.73 2.31 -3.65
N LYS A 67 11.89 2.44 -4.28
CA LYS A 67 12.08 2.03 -5.67
C LYS A 67 12.22 0.52 -5.80
N SER A 68 12.82 -0.13 -4.79
CA SER A 68 13.05 -1.56 -4.79
C SER A 68 13.09 -2.10 -3.37
N PHE A 69 13.03 -3.43 -3.25
CA PHE A 69 13.16 -4.11 -1.95
C PHE A 69 14.48 -3.82 -1.24
N ALA A 70 15.54 -3.52 -2.02
CA ALA A 70 16.85 -3.23 -1.45
C ALA A 70 16.89 -1.92 -0.64
N ASP A 71 15.89 -1.06 -0.80
CA ASP A 71 15.84 0.22 -0.10
C ASP A 71 15.35 0.10 1.34
N VAL A 72 14.89 -1.08 1.75
CA VAL A 72 14.44 -1.36 3.13
C VAL A 72 15.16 -2.60 3.65
N TYR A 73 15.21 -2.75 4.96
CA TYR A 73 15.83 -3.93 5.59
C TYR A 73 14.96 -5.18 5.41
N VAL A 74 15.59 -6.34 5.50
CA VAL A 74 14.88 -7.62 5.49
C VAL A 74 13.82 -7.61 6.60
N GLY A 75 12.61 -8.03 6.25
CA GLY A 75 11.47 -8.03 7.17
C GLY A 75 10.69 -6.73 7.26
N GLU A 76 11.19 -5.66 6.67
CA GLU A 76 10.47 -4.39 6.67
C GLU A 76 9.46 -4.31 5.52
N PRO A 77 8.29 -3.69 5.77
CA PRO A 77 7.31 -3.47 4.73
C PRO A 77 7.67 -2.24 3.89
N LEU A 78 7.20 -2.23 2.64
CA LEU A 78 7.40 -1.12 1.72
C LEU A 78 6.21 -0.97 0.78
N VAL A 79 6.08 0.24 0.22
CA VAL A 79 5.18 0.53 -0.89
C VAL A 79 6.03 0.73 -2.14
N TYR A 80 5.64 0.16 -3.26
CA TYR A 80 6.37 0.26 -4.52
C TYR A 80 5.42 0.25 -5.70
N VAL A 81 5.96 0.54 -6.89
CA VAL A 81 5.20 0.47 -8.14
C VAL A 81 5.47 -0.87 -8.80
N ASN A 82 4.42 -1.60 -9.15
CA ASN A 82 4.54 -2.91 -9.79
C ASN A 82 4.65 -2.79 -11.32
N SER A 83 4.72 -3.94 -12.00
CA SER A 83 4.88 -3.99 -13.46
C SER A 83 3.66 -3.49 -14.22
N LEU A 84 2.51 -3.33 -13.56
CA LEU A 84 1.28 -2.79 -14.15
C LEU A 84 1.16 -1.28 -13.94
N ASP A 85 2.20 -0.63 -13.43
CA ASP A 85 2.21 0.80 -13.10
C ASP A 85 1.17 1.15 -12.02
N CYS A 86 0.90 0.21 -11.13
CA CYS A 86 0.02 0.38 -9.97
C CYS A 86 0.79 0.22 -8.69
N MET A 87 0.22 0.74 -7.61
CA MET A 87 0.84 0.66 -6.30
C MET A 87 0.72 -0.75 -5.72
N ALA A 88 1.76 -1.17 -5.03
CA ALA A 88 1.83 -2.47 -4.39
C ALA A 88 2.46 -2.34 -3.01
N VAL A 89 2.16 -3.30 -2.13
CA VAL A 89 2.66 -3.37 -0.76
C VAL A 89 3.31 -4.72 -0.55
N ALA A 90 4.49 -4.74 0.03
CA ALA A 90 5.25 -5.97 0.25
C ALA A 90 6.06 -5.90 1.53
N ILE A 91 6.60 -7.05 1.95
CA ILE A 91 7.62 -7.16 2.99
C ILE A 91 8.89 -7.67 2.32
N ASN A 92 10.01 -7.03 2.57
CA ASN A 92 11.28 -7.48 2.01
C ASN A 92 11.62 -8.87 2.54
N GLN A 93 11.71 -9.86 1.65
CA GLN A 93 11.95 -11.28 1.93
C GLN A 93 10.90 -11.91 2.86
N GLY A 94 9.66 -11.43 2.79
CA GLY A 94 8.55 -12.00 3.53
C GLY A 94 7.27 -11.96 2.70
N SER A 95 6.20 -12.57 3.21
CA SER A 95 4.88 -12.53 2.57
C SER A 95 3.96 -11.63 3.37
N PHE A 96 3.60 -10.49 2.79
CA PHE A 96 2.65 -9.56 3.41
C PHE A 96 1.27 -10.22 3.56
N ALA A 97 0.83 -10.90 2.51
CA ALA A 97 -0.48 -11.56 2.51
C ALA A 97 -0.60 -12.60 3.64
N LYS A 98 0.45 -13.41 3.83
CA LYS A 98 0.45 -14.43 4.89
C LYS A 98 0.61 -13.83 6.27
N ALA A 99 1.47 -12.83 6.42
CA ALA A 99 1.74 -12.21 7.70
C ALA A 99 0.48 -11.58 8.31
N TYR A 100 -0.39 -11.00 7.49
CA TYR A 100 -1.55 -10.25 7.96
C TYR A 100 -2.88 -10.86 7.52
N ASN A 101 -2.85 -12.02 6.88
CA ASN A 101 -4.04 -12.76 6.47
C ASN A 101 -4.96 -11.93 5.55
N ILE A 102 -4.35 -11.30 4.55
CA ILE A 102 -5.04 -10.41 3.63
C ILE A 102 -5.57 -11.19 2.43
N GLY A 103 -6.80 -10.88 2.03
CA GLY A 103 -7.42 -11.43 0.82
C GLY A 103 -7.49 -10.44 -0.33
N THR A 104 -8.21 -10.81 -1.38
CA THR A 104 -8.41 -9.98 -2.57
C THR A 104 -9.89 -9.78 -2.86
N GLY A 105 -10.16 -8.81 -3.74
CA GLY A 105 -11.49 -8.55 -4.25
C GLY A 105 -12.07 -7.21 -3.79
N ASN A 106 -13.29 -6.94 -4.23
CA ASN A 106 -13.92 -5.64 -4.01
C ASN A 106 -14.34 -5.38 -2.55
N LYS A 107 -14.26 -6.40 -1.70
CA LYS A 107 -14.52 -6.26 -0.25
C LYS A 107 -13.27 -5.86 0.53
N TRP A 108 -12.11 -5.91 -0.11
CA TRP A 108 -10.85 -5.52 0.48
C TRP A 108 -10.49 -4.12 -0.01
N ARG A 109 -10.31 -3.20 0.92
CA ARG A 109 -9.96 -1.81 0.62
C ARG A 109 -8.61 -1.46 1.18
N ILE A 110 -7.86 -0.71 0.41
CA ILE A 110 -6.59 -0.16 0.84
C ILE A 110 -6.62 1.36 0.69
N THR A 111 -6.22 2.06 1.74
CA THR A 111 -6.13 3.52 1.74
C THR A 111 -4.68 3.92 1.94
N MET A 112 -4.20 4.83 1.12
CA MET A 112 -2.85 5.37 1.20
C MET A 112 -2.94 6.87 1.39
N ARG A 113 -2.18 7.38 2.37
CA ARG A 113 -2.09 8.82 2.60
C ARG A 113 -0.68 9.19 2.99
N LYS A 114 -0.31 10.44 2.70
CA LYS A 114 0.98 10.95 3.13
C LYS A 114 1.07 10.85 4.64
N ALA A 115 2.17 10.29 5.14
CA ALA A 115 2.34 10.12 6.58
C ALA A 115 2.36 11.48 7.28
N PRO A 116 1.77 11.58 8.49
CA PRO A 116 1.81 12.82 9.24
C PRO A 116 3.24 13.25 9.52
N ARG A 117 3.48 14.56 9.42
CA ARG A 117 4.78 15.12 9.77
C ARG A 117 4.95 15.07 11.29
N ILE A 118 6.01 14.40 11.74
CA ILE A 118 6.34 14.36 13.15
C ILE A 118 7.18 15.58 13.47
N ILE A 119 6.69 16.40 14.41
CA ILE A 119 7.43 17.53 14.92
C ILE A 119 7.99 17.12 16.29
N TYR A 120 9.31 17.11 16.39
CA TYR A 120 9.96 16.87 17.68
C TYR A 120 10.16 18.22 18.35
N GLU A 121 9.60 18.35 19.55
CA GLU A 121 9.85 19.50 20.41
C GLU A 121 10.96 19.15 21.39
N ASP A 122 11.94 20.03 21.50
CA ASP A 122 13.03 19.88 22.48
C ASP A 122 12.57 20.26 23.88
#